data_9665134d8c044b0bbfc2b831bef1683b
#
_entry.id   9665134d8c044b0bbfc2b831bef1683b
#
_cell.length_a   1.000
_cell.length_b   1.000
_cell.length_c   1.000
_cell.angle_alpha   90.00
_cell.angle_beta   90.00
_cell.angle_gamma   90.00
#
_symmetry.space_group_name_H-M   'P 1'
#
loop_
_entity.id
_entity.type
_entity.pdbx_description
1 polymer ?
#
loop_
_entity_poly.entity_id
_entity_poly.type
_entity_poly.pdbx_seq_one_letter_code
_entity_poly.pdbx_strand_id
1 'polypeptide(L)'
;MFNLMVMPASPALAVELAAHDAASRALLAAARTLAVEAAAAGIAEVDIVGSQDKRWYTAHTGSLRAWGAATDLGGGNFLPEIMARYVL
;
A
#
# COMPACT_ATOMS: atom_id res chain seq x y z
N MET A 1 -16.51 -0.19 -17.24
CA MET A 1 -16.82 0.18 -15.83
C MET A 1 -15.58 0.73 -15.18
N PHE A 2 -15.71 1.80 -14.45
CA PHE A 2 -14.61 2.41 -13.71
C PHE A 2 -14.74 2.09 -12.22
N ASN A 3 -13.67 1.61 -11.61
CA ASN A 3 -13.60 1.34 -10.18
C ASN A 3 -12.47 2.16 -9.56
N LEU A 4 -12.75 2.75 -8.43
CA LEU A 4 -11.79 3.56 -7.70
C LEU A 4 -11.74 3.11 -6.24
N MET A 5 -10.54 2.88 -5.73
CA MET A 5 -10.29 2.66 -4.31
C MET A 5 -9.39 3.78 -3.79
N VAL A 6 -9.85 4.44 -2.73
CA VAL A 6 -9.06 5.45 -2.01
C VAL A 6 -8.63 4.84 -0.67
N MET A 7 -7.35 4.90 -0.38
CA MET A 7 -6.80 4.33 0.84
C MET A 7 -5.74 5.24 1.46
N PRO A 8 -5.54 5.18 2.78
CA PRO A 8 -4.43 5.92 3.40
C PRO A 8 -3.09 5.33 2.98
N ALA A 9 -2.06 6.17 2.92
CA ALA A 9 -0.69 5.79 2.56
C ALA A 9 0.23 5.69 3.78
N SER A 10 -0.32 5.43 4.96
CA SER A 10 0.47 5.31 6.19
C SER A 10 1.29 4.03 6.21
N PRO A 11 2.58 4.08 6.61
CA PRO A 11 3.37 2.88 6.83
C PRO A 11 2.81 1.98 7.94
N ALA A 12 1.97 2.51 8.83
CA ALA A 12 1.29 1.73 9.86
C ALA A 12 0.33 0.66 9.29
N LEU A 13 -0.07 0.75 8.03
CA LEU A 13 -0.81 -0.32 7.36
C LEU A 13 -0.01 -1.62 7.29
N ALA A 14 1.31 -1.54 7.20
CA ALA A 14 2.16 -2.72 7.19
C ALA A 14 2.19 -3.38 8.57
N VAL A 15 1.86 -4.67 8.62
CA VAL A 15 1.85 -5.44 9.87
C VAL A 15 3.21 -5.43 10.54
N GLU A 16 4.28 -5.46 9.76
CA GLU A 16 5.67 -5.45 10.21
C GLU A 16 6.02 -4.18 11.01
N LEU A 17 5.31 -3.07 10.77
CA LEU A 17 5.60 -1.78 11.38
C LEU A 17 4.64 -1.41 12.51
N ALA A 18 3.42 -1.94 12.51
CA ALA A 18 2.40 -1.58 13.49
C ALA A 18 1.42 -2.74 13.74
N ALA A 19 1.94 -3.88 14.17
CA ALA A 19 1.16 -5.12 14.32
C ALA A 19 -0.04 -4.99 15.27
N HIS A 20 0.06 -4.13 16.29
CA HIS A 20 -0.96 -3.98 17.33
C HIS A 20 -1.82 -2.73 17.19
N ASP A 21 -1.72 -2.01 16.08
CA ASP A 21 -2.59 -0.88 15.79
C ASP A 21 -3.91 -1.40 15.20
N ALA A 22 -4.94 -1.48 16.03
CA ALA A 22 -6.23 -2.04 15.63
C ALA A 22 -6.89 -1.28 14.47
N ALA A 23 -6.79 0.06 14.45
CA ALA A 23 -7.35 0.88 13.38
C ALA A 23 -6.66 0.59 12.04
N SER A 24 -5.32 0.51 12.06
CA SER A 24 -4.55 0.18 10.85
C SER A 24 -4.81 -1.24 10.37
N ARG A 25 -4.98 -2.20 11.30
CA ARG A 25 -5.33 -3.59 10.94
C ARG A 25 -6.69 -3.66 10.27
N ALA A 26 -7.67 -2.92 10.78
CA ALA A 26 -9.01 -2.86 10.18
C ALA A 26 -9.00 -2.22 8.80
N LEU A 27 -8.23 -1.13 8.61
CA LEU A 27 -8.08 -0.47 7.32
C LEU A 27 -7.40 -1.37 6.29
N LEU A 28 -6.36 -2.10 6.68
CA LEU A 28 -5.69 -3.04 5.79
C LEU A 28 -6.64 -4.15 5.35
N ALA A 29 -7.41 -4.72 6.28
CA ALA A 29 -8.37 -5.77 5.97
C ALA A 29 -9.45 -5.28 5.00
N ALA A 30 -9.98 -4.07 5.22
CA ALA A 30 -10.99 -3.48 4.32
C ALA A 30 -10.42 -3.23 2.92
N ALA A 31 -9.20 -2.69 2.81
CA ALA A 31 -8.56 -2.43 1.53
C ALA A 31 -8.30 -3.73 0.77
N ARG A 32 -7.83 -4.77 1.45
CA ARG A 32 -7.60 -6.08 0.83
C ARG A 32 -8.89 -6.77 0.38
N THR A 33 -9.97 -6.61 1.13
CA THR A 33 -11.28 -7.10 0.72
C THR A 33 -11.72 -6.46 -0.60
N LEU A 34 -11.58 -5.14 -0.73
CA LEU A 34 -11.90 -4.44 -1.97
C LEU A 34 -11.02 -4.90 -3.13
N ALA A 35 -9.73 -5.13 -2.88
CA ALA A 35 -8.82 -5.63 -3.91
C ALA A 35 -9.21 -7.02 -4.39
N VAL A 36 -9.60 -7.92 -3.49
CA VAL A 36 -10.07 -9.27 -3.83
C VAL A 36 -11.37 -9.20 -4.63
N GLU A 37 -12.30 -8.35 -4.25
CA GLU A 37 -13.56 -8.15 -4.98
C GLU A 37 -13.31 -7.64 -6.41
N ALA A 38 -12.39 -6.69 -6.56
CA ALA A 38 -11.99 -6.18 -7.87
C ALA A 38 -11.39 -7.27 -8.75
N ALA A 39 -10.50 -8.08 -8.21
CA ALA A 39 -9.90 -9.21 -8.93
C ALA A 39 -10.98 -10.24 -9.34
N ALA A 40 -11.92 -10.54 -8.46
CA ALA A 40 -13.03 -11.45 -8.74
C ALA A 40 -13.96 -10.89 -9.83
N ALA A 41 -14.06 -9.57 -9.97
CA ALA A 41 -14.82 -8.90 -11.02
C ALA A 41 -14.07 -8.82 -12.36
N GLY A 42 -12.87 -9.39 -12.46
CA GLY A 42 -12.08 -9.46 -13.68
C GLY A 42 -11.13 -8.29 -13.93
N ILE A 43 -10.88 -7.45 -12.92
CA ILE A 43 -9.94 -6.33 -13.05
C ILE A 43 -8.51 -6.89 -13.01
N ALA A 44 -7.78 -6.75 -14.12
CA ALA A 44 -6.43 -7.29 -14.28
C ALA A 44 -5.34 -6.21 -14.22
N GLU A 45 -5.69 -4.94 -14.37
CA GLU A 45 -4.75 -3.83 -14.37
C GLU A 45 -5.17 -2.77 -13.37
N VAL A 46 -4.18 -2.21 -12.67
CA VAL A 46 -4.39 -1.20 -11.65
C VAL A 46 -3.44 -0.03 -11.88
N ASP A 47 -3.99 1.17 -11.99
CA ASP A 47 -3.22 2.40 -11.99
C ASP A 47 -3.12 2.93 -10.56
N ILE A 48 -1.91 3.10 -10.07
CA ILE A 48 -1.65 3.62 -8.73
C ILE A 48 -1.35 5.11 -8.86
N VAL A 49 -2.15 5.92 -8.16
CA VAL A 49 -1.98 7.38 -8.12
C VAL A 49 -1.70 7.80 -6.69
N GLY A 50 -0.58 8.46 -6.46
CA GLY A 50 -0.18 8.89 -5.13
C GLY A 50 0.71 10.12 -5.17
N SER A 51 0.93 10.71 -4.01
CA SER A 51 1.81 11.85 -3.86
C SER A 51 3.27 11.48 -4.13
N GLN A 52 3.98 12.34 -4.85
CA GLN A 52 5.43 12.28 -5.03
C GLN A 52 6.14 13.36 -4.22
N ASP A 53 5.58 13.74 -3.08
CA ASP A 53 6.22 14.67 -2.17
C ASP A 53 7.52 14.08 -1.61
N LYS A 54 8.56 14.91 -1.53
CA LYS A 54 9.90 14.49 -1.07
C LYS A 54 9.89 13.86 0.32
N ARG A 55 8.93 14.21 1.17
CA ARG A 55 8.79 13.63 2.51
C ARG A 55 8.54 12.12 2.47
N TRP A 56 8.01 11.62 1.37
CA TRP A 56 7.64 10.22 1.19
C TRP A 56 8.59 9.46 0.27
N TYR A 57 9.70 10.09 -0.11
CA TYR A 57 10.72 9.46 -0.94
C TYR A 57 11.62 8.53 -0.13
N THR A 58 11.99 7.41 -0.71
CA THR A 58 13.02 6.51 -0.19
C THR A 58 13.99 6.10 -1.29
N ALA A 59 15.27 6.02 -0.94
CA ALA A 59 16.30 5.45 -1.81
C ALA A 59 16.24 3.91 -1.86
N HIS A 60 15.51 3.29 -0.93
CA HIS A 60 15.28 1.83 -0.91
C HIS A 60 14.09 1.48 -1.81
N THR A 61 14.31 1.42 -3.10
CA THR A 61 13.26 1.21 -4.11
C THR A 61 12.42 -0.02 -3.79
N GLY A 62 11.11 0.18 -3.73
CA GLY A 62 10.15 -0.90 -3.50
C GLY A 62 10.23 -1.55 -2.13
N SER A 63 10.76 -0.86 -1.12
CA SER A 63 11.02 -1.44 0.19
C SER A 63 10.53 -0.55 1.32
N LEU A 64 10.14 -1.17 2.43
CA LEU A 64 9.79 -0.49 3.68
C LEU A 64 11.01 -0.28 4.60
N ARG A 65 12.23 -0.49 4.13
CA ARG A 65 13.46 -0.39 4.93
C ARG A 65 13.63 1.00 5.57
N ALA A 66 13.28 2.05 4.85
CA ALA A 66 13.37 3.42 5.37
C ALA A 66 12.46 3.64 6.59
N TRP A 67 11.44 2.82 6.77
CA TRP A 67 10.48 2.90 7.87
C TRP A 67 10.67 1.77 8.91
N GLY A 68 11.70 0.94 8.75
CA GLY A 68 12.12 -0.02 9.76
C GLY A 68 11.79 -1.49 9.49
N ALA A 69 11.29 -1.84 8.31
CA ALA A 69 10.98 -3.22 7.95
C ALA A 69 11.75 -3.66 6.69
N ALA A 70 12.35 -4.84 6.74
CA ALA A 70 13.06 -5.42 5.59
C ALA A 70 12.07 -6.13 4.64
N THR A 71 11.04 -5.42 4.22
CA THR A 71 9.98 -5.93 3.34
C THR A 71 10.14 -5.30 1.95
N ASP A 72 10.36 -6.12 0.94
CA ASP A 72 10.53 -5.69 -0.44
C ASP A 72 9.25 -5.97 -1.25
N LEU A 73 8.77 -4.96 -2.00
CA LEU A 73 7.47 -4.96 -2.67
C LEU A 73 7.57 -4.76 -4.20
N GLY A 74 8.76 -4.86 -4.74
CA GLY A 74 8.99 -4.83 -6.17
C GLY A 74 9.46 -3.50 -6.71
N GLY A 75 8.68 -2.45 -6.68
CA GLY A 75 9.07 -1.17 -7.28
C GLY A 75 8.49 0.03 -6.58
N GLY A 76 8.97 1.23 -6.96
CA GLY A 76 8.52 2.48 -6.40
C GLY A 76 9.45 3.09 -5.37
N ASN A 77 9.53 4.41 -5.38
CA ASN A 77 10.39 5.19 -4.48
C ASN A 77 9.59 6.16 -3.61
N PHE A 78 8.27 6.13 -3.68
CA PHE A 78 7.41 6.98 -2.86
C PHE A 78 6.47 6.12 -2.03
N LEU A 79 6.28 6.51 -0.78
CA LEU A 79 5.50 5.73 0.18
C LEU A 79 4.08 5.40 -0.31
N PRO A 80 3.31 6.31 -0.91
CA PRO A 80 1.97 5.97 -1.40
C PRO A 80 1.95 4.80 -2.37
N GLU A 81 2.88 4.74 -3.32
CA GLU A 81 2.98 3.63 -4.25
C GLU A 81 3.38 2.33 -3.55
N ILE A 82 4.38 2.42 -2.66
CA ILE A 82 4.85 1.26 -1.90
C ILE A 82 3.71 0.67 -1.07
N MET A 83 2.93 1.51 -0.38
CA MET A 83 1.81 1.04 0.44
C MET A 83 0.67 0.48 -0.41
N ALA A 84 0.40 1.04 -1.58
CA ALA A 84 -0.58 0.47 -2.50
C ALA A 84 -0.16 -0.93 -2.95
N ARG A 85 1.09 -1.14 -3.26
CA ARG A 85 1.64 -2.46 -3.61
C ARG A 85 1.57 -3.43 -2.44
N TYR A 86 1.78 -2.97 -1.22
CA TYR A 86 1.65 -3.79 -0.02
C TYR A 86 0.23 -4.34 0.16
N VAL A 87 -0.77 -3.53 -0.14
CA VAL A 87 -2.19 -3.91 -0.03
C VAL A 87 -2.60 -4.90 -1.13
N LEU A 88 -2.16 -4.65 -2.33
CA LEU A 88 -2.51 -5.47 -3.49
C LEU A 88 -1.72 -6.77 -3.49
#